data_4c5253fe6bb007db0ad4929ce2f53ce4
#
_entry.id   4c5253fe6bb007db0ad4929ce2f53ce4
#
_cell.length_a   1.000
_cell.length_b   1.000
_cell.length_c   1.000
_cell.angle_alpha   90.00
_cell.angle_beta   90.00
_cell.angle_gamma   90.00
#
_symmetry.space_group_name_H-M   'P 1'
#
loop_
_entity.id
_entity.type
_entity.pdbx_description
1 polymer ?
#
loop_
_entity_poly.entity_id
_entity_poly.type
_entity_poly.pdbx_seq_one_letter_code
_entity_poly.pdbx_strand_id
1 'polypeptide(L)' 'MKVLVVGSGGREHAICRAVAKSSRVDKIYCAPGNAGIAALAECVPIGAMEFDKLVSFAKDNADRKSVV' A
#
# COMPACT_ATOMS: atom_id res chain seq x y z
N MET A 1 5.44 5.93 10.18
CA MET A 1 5.26 4.54 9.73
C MET A 1 4.84 4.53 8.26
N LYS A 2 5.49 3.72 7.47
CA LYS A 2 5.14 3.56 6.05
C LYS A 2 4.35 2.27 5.88
N VAL A 3 3.26 2.32 5.14
CA VAL A 3 2.34 1.19 4.98
C VAL A 3 2.28 0.77 3.52
N LEU A 4 2.32 -0.53 3.27
CA LEU A 4 2.11 -1.11 1.95
C LEU A 4 0.80 -1.90 1.95
N VAL A 5 -0.13 -1.51 1.09
CA VAL A 5 -1.40 -2.22 0.91
C VAL A 5 -1.32 -2.98 -0.40
N VAL A 6 -1.60 -4.28 -0.36
CA VAL A 6 -1.53 -5.15 -1.54
C VAL A 6 -2.93 -5.39 -2.09
N GLY A 7 -3.15 -4.98 -3.33
CA GLY A 7 -4.43 -5.15 -4.01
C GLY A 7 -4.84 -3.91 -4.78
N SER A 8 -6.00 -3.97 -5.42
CA SER A 8 -6.46 -2.89 -6.30
C SER A 8 -7.98 -2.66 -6.26
N GLY A 9 -8.71 -3.40 -5.42
CA GLY A 9 -10.16 -3.33 -5.37
C GLY A 9 -10.71 -2.30 -4.40
N GLY A 10 -12.03 -2.26 -4.26
CA GLY A 10 -12.71 -1.36 -3.33
C GLY A 10 -12.36 -1.58 -1.87
N ARG A 11 -12.04 -2.83 -1.50
CA ARG A 11 -11.61 -3.16 -0.15
C ARG A 11 -10.27 -2.49 0.17
N GLU A 12 -9.34 -2.53 -0.76
CA GLU A 12 -8.03 -1.91 -0.61
C GLU A 12 -8.16 -0.39 -0.56
N HIS A 13 -9.07 0.17 -1.34
CA HIS A 13 -9.37 1.60 -1.29
C HIS A 13 -9.89 1.99 0.11
N ALA A 14 -10.79 1.20 0.68
CA ALA A 14 -11.31 1.44 2.02
C ALA A 14 -10.21 1.35 3.09
N ILE A 15 -9.30 0.39 2.95
CA ILE A 15 -8.15 0.24 3.85
C ILE A 15 -7.25 1.47 3.77
N CYS A 16 -6.92 1.91 2.56
CA CYS A 16 -6.09 3.11 2.37
C CYS A 16 -6.73 4.35 2.99
N ARG A 17 -8.04 4.49 2.82
CA ARG A 17 -8.78 5.60 3.39
C ARG A 17 -8.73 5.59 4.92
N ALA A 18 -8.91 4.41 5.52
CA ALA A 18 -8.86 4.25 6.97
C ALA A 18 -7.45 4.53 7.51
N VAL A 19 -6.43 4.00 6.82
CA VAL A 19 -5.03 4.17 7.20
C VAL A 19 -4.59 5.63 7.05
N ALA A 20 -5.09 6.32 6.03
CA ALA A 20 -4.75 7.72 5.80
C ALA A 20 -5.20 8.65 6.93
N LYS A 21 -6.16 8.22 7.73
CA LYS A 21 -6.63 8.99 8.89
C LYS A 21 -5.73 8.84 10.11
N SER A 22 -4.81 7.88 10.08
CA SER A 22 -3.92 7.64 11.21
C SER A 22 -2.78 8.65 11.23
N SER A 23 -2.57 9.31 12.36
CA SER A 23 -1.47 10.27 12.53
C SER A 23 -0.10 9.57 12.57
N ARG A 24 -0.08 8.26 12.75
CA ARG A 24 1.16 7.47 12.79
C ARG A 24 1.67 7.09 11.41
N VAL A 25 0.86 7.27 10.39
CA VAL A 25 1.21 6.88 9.02
C VAL A 25 1.77 8.08 8.27
N ASP A 26 3.02 7.97 7.82
CA ASP A 26 3.70 9.02 7.07
C ASP A 26 3.52 8.85 5.57
N LYS A 27 3.44 7.61 5.09
CA LYS A 27 3.35 7.30 3.68
C LYS A 27 2.58 6.01 3.47
N ILE A 28 1.72 5.99 2.45
CA ILE A 28 0.97 4.81 2.06
C ILE A 28 1.35 4.43 0.63
N TYR A 29 1.69 3.17 0.43
CA TYR A 29 1.89 2.59 -0.90
C TYR A 29 0.80 1.58 -1.16
N CYS A 30 0.37 1.44 -2.39
CA CYS A 30 -0.59 0.40 -2.78
C CYS A 30 -0.10 -0.28 -4.04
N ALA A 31 -0.06 -1.59 -4.04
CA ALA A 31 0.45 -2.38 -5.15
C ALA A 31 -0.62 -3.37 -5.63
N PRO A 32 -1.10 -3.27 -6.85
CA PRO A 32 -0.85 -2.22 -7.85
C PRO A 32 -1.71 -0.96 -7.66
N GLY A 33 -2.78 -1.03 -6.85
CA GLY A 33 -3.66 0.10 -6.65
C GLY A 33 -4.57 0.37 -7.85
N ASN A 34 -5.27 1.51 -7.79
CA ASN A 34 -6.11 1.97 -8.90
C ASN A 34 -6.19 3.50 -8.86
N ALA A 35 -6.91 4.09 -9.82
CA ALA A 35 -7.01 5.55 -9.92
C ALA A 35 -7.62 6.22 -8.68
N GLY A 36 -8.60 5.57 -8.03
CA GLY A 36 -9.19 6.08 -6.80
C GLY A 36 -8.21 6.05 -5.63
N ILE A 37 -7.44 4.96 -5.54
CA ILE A 37 -6.43 4.79 -4.51
C ILE A 37 -5.28 5.78 -4.71
N ALA A 38 -4.96 6.12 -5.95
CA ALA A 38 -3.88 7.06 -6.26
C ALA A 38 -4.06 8.42 -5.61
N ALA A 39 -5.29 8.79 -5.27
CA ALA A 39 -5.56 10.03 -4.57
C ALA A 39 -5.15 9.97 -3.09
N LEU A 40 -5.01 8.77 -2.53
CA LEU A 40 -4.69 8.55 -1.11
C LEU A 40 -3.31 7.95 -0.89
N ALA A 41 -2.78 7.22 -1.87
CA ALA A 41 -1.56 6.45 -1.74
C ALA A 41 -0.75 6.50 -3.02
N GLU A 42 0.54 6.18 -2.92
CA GLU A 42 1.38 6.03 -4.10
C GLU A 42 1.16 4.62 -4.66
N CYS A 43 0.65 4.52 -5.87
CA CYS A 43 0.46 3.25 -6.54
C CYS A 43 1.79 2.73 -7.09
N VAL A 44 2.13 1.49 -6.75
CA VAL A 44 3.40 0.86 -7.14
C VAL A 44 3.09 -0.18 -8.22
N PRO A 45 3.82 -0.20 -9.34
CA PRO A 45 3.53 -1.12 -10.45
C PRO A 45 3.99 -2.55 -10.17
N ILE A 46 3.52 -3.13 -9.08
CA ILE A 46 3.80 -4.51 -8.68
C ILE A 46 2.47 -5.23 -8.56
N GLY A 47 2.29 -6.33 -9.28
CA GLY A 47 1.08 -7.12 -9.20
C GLY A 47 0.93 -7.82 -7.86
N ALA A 48 -0.30 -8.07 -7.44
CA ALA A 48 -0.59 -8.71 -6.15
C ALA A 48 -0.01 -10.13 -6.04
N MET A 49 0.27 -10.77 -7.19
CA MET A 49 0.85 -12.12 -7.24
C MET A 49 2.37 -12.12 -7.37
N GLU A 50 2.99 -10.96 -7.44
CA GLU A 50 4.44 -10.84 -7.57
C GLU A 50 5.09 -10.74 -6.18
N PHE A 51 5.02 -11.83 -5.44
CA PHE A 51 5.43 -11.84 -4.04
C PHE A 51 6.88 -11.43 -3.79
N ASP A 52 7.80 -11.86 -4.65
CA ASP A 52 9.21 -11.51 -4.50
C ASP A 52 9.43 -10.01 -4.60
N LYS A 53 8.75 -9.37 -5.55
CA LYS A 53 8.84 -7.92 -5.73
C LYS A 53 8.18 -7.17 -4.58
N LEU A 54 7.06 -7.69 -4.08
CA LEU A 54 6.38 -7.10 -2.93
C LEU A 54 7.23 -7.16 -1.68
N VAL A 55 7.87 -8.30 -1.42
CA VAL A 55 8.75 -8.46 -0.26
C VAL A 55 9.94 -7.53 -0.36
N SER A 56 10.57 -7.44 -1.53
CA SER A 56 11.71 -6.57 -1.76
C SER A 56 11.31 -5.10 -1.55
N PHE A 57 10.18 -4.70 -2.10
CA PHE A 57 9.67 -3.33 -1.94
C PHE A 57 9.39 -3.01 -0.47
N ALA A 58 8.77 -3.94 0.26
CA ALA A 58 8.44 -3.75 1.65
C ALA A 58 9.69 -3.60 2.52
N LYS A 59 10.74 -4.35 2.24
CA LYS A 59 12.00 -4.24 2.96
C LYS A 59 12.65 -2.88 2.76
N ASP A 60 12.54 -2.33 1.55
CA ASP A 60 13.20 -1.08 1.21
C ASP A 60 12.38 0.15 1.57
N ASN A 61 11.05 0.06 1.53
CA ASN A 61 10.18 1.23 1.56
C ASN A 61 9.09 1.22 2.63
N ALA A 62 8.83 0.09 3.26
CA ALA A 62 7.76 -0.01 4.26
C ALA A 62 8.21 -0.80 5.48
N ASP A 63 7.58 -0.54 6.61
CA ASP A 63 7.83 -1.32 7.82
C ASP A 63 7.19 -2.70 7.66
N ARG A 64 7.86 -3.75 8.15
CA ARG A 64 7.34 -5.12 8.05
C ARG A 64 5.95 -5.29 8.66
N LYS A 65 5.69 -4.58 9.74
CA LYS A 65 4.41 -4.66 10.47
C LYS A 65 3.28 -3.96 9.76
N SER A 66 3.58 -3.25 8.68
CA SER A 66 2.65 -2.37 7.99
C SER A 66 2.24 -2.89 6.61
N VAL A 67 2.53 -4.14 6.28
CA VAL A 67 2.10 -4.76 5.03
C VAL A 67 0.72 -5.38 5.24
N VAL A 68 -0.21 -4.97 4.40
CA VAL A 68 -1.60 -5.40 4.50
C VAL A 68 -2.06 -6.06 3.20
#